data_5005079c05ee4067ac787bd915fdb2ba
#
_entry.id   5005079c05ee4067ac787bd915fdb2ba
#
_cell.length_a   1.000
_cell.length_b   1.000
_cell.length_c   1.000
_cell.angle_alpha   90.00
_cell.angle_beta   90.00
_cell.angle_gamma   90.00
#
_symmetry.space_group_name_H-M   'P 1'
#
loop_
_entity.id
_entity.type
_entity.pdbx_description
1 polymer ?
#
loop_
_entity_poly.entity_id
_entity_poly.type
_entity_poly.pdbx_seq_one_letter_code
_entity_poly.pdbx_strand_id
1 'polypeptide(L)'
;ASQQVLDKWSIGSFGDGGMFEAVMCDKGYIMVCVDGRGTGGRGVAFEKCTYLSIGVKEATDQAAAAKYLSTLPYVDGSRIGIWGWSYGGYNTLMSMSEGSGAFKAGVAIAAPTDWRFYDSVYTERFMRTPKENGDGYQASSAINRASKLKGKLLLIHGSADDNVHLQNFMEYSEALVQANIQFDTQIYTNRNHSIFGGNTRNHLMNRVANFFLQNL
;
A
#
# COMPACT_ATOMS: atom_id res chain seq x y z
N ALA A 1 8.38 7.42 -4.79
CA ALA A 1 9.07 6.42 -5.57
C ALA A 1 8.67 6.51 -7.04
N SER A 2 9.63 6.56 -7.95
CA SER A 2 9.40 6.77 -9.39
C SER A 2 9.33 5.45 -10.17
N GLN A 3 8.52 4.52 -9.71
CA GLN A 3 8.27 3.27 -10.43
C GLN A 3 7.17 3.48 -11.47
N GLN A 4 7.28 2.75 -12.60
CA GLN A 4 6.34 2.83 -13.71
C GLN A 4 5.70 1.48 -13.99
N VAL A 5 4.43 1.50 -14.39
CA VAL A 5 3.77 0.37 -15.06
C VAL A 5 3.96 0.56 -16.56
N LEU A 6 4.73 -0.27 -17.19
CA LEU A 6 5.09 -0.17 -18.61
C LEU A 6 4.55 -1.37 -19.37
N ASP A 7 3.25 -1.49 -19.58
CA ASP A 7 2.63 -2.61 -20.33
C ASP A 7 3.18 -3.98 -19.90
N LYS A 8 3.33 -4.19 -18.59
CA LYS A 8 4.01 -5.34 -18.02
C LYS A 8 3.09 -6.50 -17.66
N TRP A 9 1.89 -6.54 -18.20
CA TRP A 9 0.95 -7.63 -17.95
C TRP A 9 1.43 -8.93 -18.60
N SER A 10 2.15 -9.72 -17.83
CA SER A 10 2.52 -11.07 -18.19
C SER A 10 2.63 -11.92 -16.92
N ILE A 11 2.47 -13.23 -17.06
CA ILE A 11 2.73 -14.16 -15.95
C ILE A 11 4.17 -13.95 -15.47
N GLY A 12 4.36 -13.62 -14.19
CA GLY A 12 5.68 -13.33 -13.63
C GLY A 12 6.17 -11.89 -13.80
N SER A 13 5.37 -10.95 -14.32
CA SER A 13 5.80 -9.57 -14.56
C SER A 13 6.05 -8.75 -13.28
N PHE A 14 5.48 -9.15 -12.17
CA PHE A 14 5.68 -8.53 -10.85
C PHE A 14 6.51 -9.42 -9.91
N GLY A 15 7.62 -9.92 -10.38
CA GLY A 15 8.45 -10.82 -9.60
C GLY A 15 7.64 -12.06 -9.18
N ASP A 16 7.54 -12.31 -7.89
CA ASP A 16 6.85 -13.50 -7.37
C ASP A 16 5.31 -13.40 -7.39
N GLY A 17 4.75 -12.26 -7.82
CA GLY A 17 3.31 -11.98 -7.75
C GLY A 17 2.52 -12.21 -9.04
N GLY A 18 3.17 -12.45 -10.18
CA GLY A 18 2.48 -12.52 -11.47
C GLY A 18 1.40 -13.59 -11.58
N MET A 19 1.53 -14.68 -10.85
CA MET A 19 0.48 -15.71 -10.76
C MET A 19 -0.72 -15.26 -9.91
N PHE A 20 -0.52 -14.31 -8.97
CA PHE A 20 -1.60 -13.82 -8.12
C PHE A 20 -2.64 -13.06 -8.93
N GLU A 21 -2.22 -12.16 -9.80
CA GLU A 21 -3.14 -11.41 -10.65
C GLU A 21 -3.93 -12.35 -11.58
N ALA A 22 -3.27 -13.35 -12.17
CA ALA A 22 -3.93 -14.34 -13.00
C ALA A 22 -4.99 -15.14 -12.22
N VAL A 23 -4.67 -15.58 -11.01
CA VAL A 23 -5.61 -16.29 -10.12
C VAL A 23 -6.79 -15.40 -9.74
N MET A 24 -6.57 -14.12 -9.46
CA MET A 24 -7.67 -13.20 -9.14
C MET A 24 -8.55 -12.92 -10.36
N CYS A 25 -7.97 -12.79 -11.55
CA CYS A 25 -8.74 -12.68 -12.79
C CYS A 25 -9.60 -13.92 -13.07
N ASP A 26 -9.07 -15.12 -12.85
CA ASP A 26 -9.83 -16.37 -12.95
C ASP A 26 -11.02 -16.44 -11.98
N LYS A 27 -10.92 -15.75 -10.85
CA LYS A 27 -12.00 -15.60 -9.85
C LYS A 27 -12.97 -14.45 -10.17
N GLY A 28 -12.85 -13.82 -11.33
CA GLY A 28 -13.74 -12.75 -11.80
C GLY A 28 -13.37 -11.34 -11.34
N TYR A 29 -12.17 -11.15 -10.79
CA TYR A 29 -11.67 -9.81 -10.45
C TYR A 29 -10.98 -9.14 -11.64
N ILE A 30 -11.10 -7.84 -11.71
CA ILE A 30 -10.31 -7.01 -12.63
C ILE A 30 -9.11 -6.48 -11.86
N MET A 31 -7.92 -6.81 -12.32
CA MET A 31 -6.68 -6.33 -11.72
C MET A 31 -6.20 -5.06 -12.44
N VAL A 32 -5.94 -4.01 -11.67
CA VAL A 32 -5.56 -2.70 -12.21
C VAL A 32 -4.32 -2.18 -11.51
N CYS A 33 -3.40 -1.61 -12.26
CA CYS A 33 -2.28 -0.87 -11.72
C CYS A 33 -2.22 0.52 -12.38
N VAL A 34 -2.08 1.57 -11.57
CA VAL A 34 -2.16 2.96 -12.05
C VAL A 34 -0.90 3.73 -11.64
N ASP A 35 -0.24 4.34 -12.63
CA ASP A 35 0.83 5.30 -12.40
C ASP A 35 0.27 6.67 -12.00
N GLY A 36 0.22 6.93 -10.70
CA GLY A 36 -0.12 8.25 -10.15
C GLY A 36 1.05 9.22 -10.18
N ARG A 37 0.81 10.44 -9.75
CA ARG A 37 1.85 11.46 -9.56
C ARG A 37 2.98 10.93 -8.66
N GLY A 38 4.21 11.31 -8.94
CA GLY A 38 5.41 10.78 -8.30
C GLY A 38 6.08 9.65 -9.08
N THR A 39 5.42 9.05 -10.09
CA THR A 39 6.05 8.08 -10.98
C THR A 39 6.82 8.77 -12.10
N GLY A 40 7.86 8.12 -12.64
CA GLY A 40 8.66 8.65 -13.73
C GLY A 40 7.96 8.59 -15.10
N GLY A 41 8.64 9.08 -16.14
CA GLY A 41 8.22 8.94 -17.55
C GLY A 41 7.23 9.99 -18.06
N ARG A 42 6.69 10.85 -17.17
CA ARG A 42 5.74 11.92 -17.52
C ARG A 42 6.29 13.34 -17.26
N GLY A 43 7.60 13.46 -17.22
CA GLY A 43 8.31 14.72 -16.97
C GLY A 43 8.54 15.05 -15.50
N VAL A 44 9.50 15.95 -15.27
CA VAL A 44 10.01 16.29 -13.94
C VAL A 44 8.92 16.83 -13.01
N ALA A 45 8.02 17.66 -13.52
CA ALA A 45 6.93 18.24 -12.73
C ALA A 45 5.96 17.16 -12.19
N PHE A 46 5.67 16.13 -12.96
CA PHE A 46 4.84 15.02 -12.55
C PHE A 46 5.56 14.11 -11.52
N GLU A 47 6.84 13.82 -11.78
CA GLU A 47 7.63 12.93 -10.92
C GLU A 47 7.94 13.58 -9.56
N LYS A 48 8.34 14.87 -9.55
CA LYS A 48 8.83 15.54 -8.34
C LYS A 48 7.76 16.28 -7.54
N CYS A 49 6.51 16.29 -7.99
CA CYS A 49 5.43 17.00 -7.28
C CYS A 49 5.10 16.42 -5.90
N THR A 50 5.58 15.22 -5.58
CA THR A 50 5.43 14.56 -4.27
C THR A 50 6.58 14.87 -3.30
N TYR A 51 7.61 15.60 -3.76
CA TYR A 51 8.72 16.01 -2.91
C TYR A 51 8.24 16.76 -1.67
N LEU A 52 8.78 16.44 -0.52
CA LEU A 52 8.44 16.89 0.84
C LEU A 52 7.09 16.39 1.39
N SER A 53 6.28 15.66 0.63
CA SER A 53 4.98 15.16 1.09
C SER A 53 4.56 13.86 0.37
N ILE A 54 5.48 12.89 0.35
CA ILE A 54 5.24 11.60 -0.32
C ILE A 54 4.04 10.87 0.28
N GLY A 55 3.30 10.13 -0.55
CA GLY A 55 2.08 9.39 -0.17
C GLY A 55 0.80 10.22 -0.19
N VAL A 56 0.87 11.55 -0.11
CA VAL A 56 -0.33 12.40 -0.05
C VAL A 56 -1.02 12.52 -1.41
N LYS A 57 -0.27 12.91 -2.44
CA LYS A 57 -0.80 13.03 -3.80
C LYS A 57 -1.06 11.66 -4.43
N GLU A 58 -0.20 10.69 -4.15
CA GLU A 58 -0.36 9.31 -4.59
C GLU A 58 -1.69 8.72 -4.11
N ALA A 59 -2.03 8.90 -2.83
CA ALA A 59 -3.30 8.44 -2.27
C ALA A 59 -4.50 9.09 -2.95
N THR A 60 -4.44 10.40 -3.22
CA THR A 60 -5.48 11.13 -3.95
C THR A 60 -5.65 10.59 -5.37
N ASP A 61 -4.56 10.28 -6.04
CA ASP A 61 -4.59 9.75 -7.41
C ASP A 61 -5.15 8.33 -7.45
N GLN A 62 -4.82 7.47 -6.48
CA GLN A 62 -5.40 6.12 -6.37
C GLN A 62 -6.92 6.20 -6.11
N ALA A 63 -7.37 7.11 -5.25
CA ALA A 63 -8.79 7.34 -5.02
C ALA A 63 -9.51 7.87 -6.28
N ALA A 64 -8.88 8.78 -7.03
CA ALA A 64 -9.40 9.27 -8.30
C ALA A 64 -9.49 8.16 -9.35
N ALA A 65 -8.49 7.29 -9.42
CA ALA A 65 -8.51 6.11 -10.29
C ALA A 65 -9.65 5.16 -9.92
N ALA A 66 -9.84 4.85 -8.65
CA ALA A 66 -10.95 4.02 -8.16
C ALA A 66 -12.30 4.64 -8.54
N LYS A 67 -12.45 5.95 -8.38
CA LYS A 67 -13.67 6.68 -8.80
C LYS A 67 -13.90 6.57 -10.31
N TYR A 68 -12.86 6.73 -11.13
CA TYR A 68 -12.98 6.53 -12.57
C TYR A 68 -13.38 5.10 -12.92
N LEU A 69 -12.72 4.11 -12.33
CA LEU A 69 -13.02 2.69 -12.56
C LEU A 69 -14.48 2.36 -12.22
N SER A 70 -15.03 2.96 -11.16
CA SER A 70 -16.43 2.76 -10.76
C SER A 70 -17.46 3.29 -11.78
N THR A 71 -17.04 4.08 -12.77
CA THR A 71 -17.91 4.55 -13.86
C THR A 71 -17.98 3.58 -15.05
N LEU A 72 -17.11 2.58 -15.08
CA LEU A 72 -17.06 1.62 -16.18
C LEU A 72 -18.18 0.58 -16.03
N PRO A 73 -18.93 0.26 -17.09
CA PRO A 73 -20.14 -0.56 -17.02
C PRO A 73 -19.91 -2.02 -16.59
N TYR A 74 -18.67 -2.48 -16.65
CA TYR A 74 -18.26 -3.83 -16.27
C TYR A 74 -17.55 -3.89 -14.91
N VAL A 75 -17.47 -2.77 -14.18
CA VAL A 75 -16.85 -2.69 -12.84
C VAL A 75 -17.91 -2.51 -11.78
N ASP A 76 -17.91 -3.37 -10.78
CA ASP A 76 -18.69 -3.15 -9.57
C ASP A 76 -17.96 -2.14 -8.67
N GLY A 77 -18.32 -0.87 -8.79
CA GLY A 77 -17.73 0.22 -8.03
C GLY A 77 -17.96 0.14 -6.52
N SER A 78 -18.85 -0.73 -6.05
CA SER A 78 -19.06 -0.97 -4.62
C SER A 78 -18.05 -1.96 -4.02
N ARG A 79 -17.25 -2.64 -4.84
CA ARG A 79 -16.33 -3.72 -4.48
C ARG A 79 -14.91 -3.48 -4.98
N ILE A 80 -14.37 -2.30 -4.73
CA ILE A 80 -12.99 -1.95 -5.11
C ILE A 80 -12.07 -2.16 -3.91
N GLY A 81 -11.02 -2.96 -4.11
CA GLY A 81 -9.94 -3.17 -3.15
C GLY A 81 -8.63 -2.53 -3.60
N ILE A 82 -7.70 -2.38 -2.67
CA ILE A 82 -6.34 -1.91 -2.92
C ILE A 82 -5.34 -2.76 -2.16
N TRP A 83 -4.20 -3.05 -2.76
CA TRP A 83 -3.13 -3.73 -2.05
C TRP A 83 -1.74 -3.29 -2.51
N GLY A 84 -0.78 -3.53 -1.67
CA GLY A 84 0.59 -3.25 -2.04
C GLY A 84 1.60 -3.75 -1.01
N TRP A 85 2.85 -3.77 -1.44
CA TRP A 85 4.00 -4.22 -0.66
C TRP A 85 4.97 -3.08 -0.47
N SER A 86 5.59 -2.96 0.72
CA SER A 86 6.57 -1.91 1.03
C SER A 86 5.96 -0.52 0.83
N TYR A 87 6.51 0.29 -0.05
CA TYR A 87 5.91 1.59 -0.43
C TYR A 87 4.46 1.43 -0.93
N GLY A 88 4.15 0.34 -1.66
CA GLY A 88 2.79 0.03 -2.08
C GLY A 88 1.86 -0.27 -0.90
N GLY A 89 2.36 -0.94 0.14
CA GLY A 89 1.64 -1.11 1.41
C GLY A 89 1.38 0.21 2.12
N TYR A 90 2.37 1.09 2.18
CA TYR A 90 2.21 2.46 2.68
C TYR A 90 1.16 3.24 1.87
N ASN A 91 1.23 3.18 0.54
CA ASN A 91 0.26 3.85 -0.32
C ASN A 91 -1.16 3.29 -0.14
N THR A 92 -1.30 1.99 0.15
CA THR A 92 -2.57 1.37 0.54
C THR A 92 -3.14 2.01 1.79
N LEU A 93 -2.34 2.15 2.85
CA LEU A 93 -2.78 2.77 4.11
C LEU A 93 -3.17 4.24 3.92
N MET A 94 -2.36 4.99 3.18
CA MET A 94 -2.64 6.39 2.87
C MET A 94 -3.91 6.54 2.03
N SER A 95 -4.13 5.68 1.04
CA SER A 95 -5.31 5.70 0.17
C SER A 95 -6.59 5.32 0.90
N MET A 96 -6.55 4.37 1.83
CA MET A 96 -7.71 4.00 2.65
C MET A 96 -8.07 5.05 3.70
N SER A 97 -7.16 5.98 4.01
CA SER A 97 -7.35 7.06 4.99
C SER A 97 -7.33 8.47 4.38
N GLU A 98 -7.40 8.60 3.04
CA GLU A 98 -7.41 9.92 2.40
C GLU A 98 -8.76 10.66 2.52
N GLY A 99 -9.84 9.94 2.84
CA GLY A 99 -11.14 10.50 3.18
C GLY A 99 -12.31 10.12 2.28
N SER A 100 -12.09 9.76 1.01
CA SER A 100 -13.18 9.42 0.07
C SER A 100 -13.93 8.12 0.43
N GLY A 101 -13.23 7.15 1.02
CA GLY A 101 -13.77 5.80 1.24
C GLY A 101 -13.94 5.00 -0.05
N ALA A 102 -13.09 5.26 -1.04
CA ALA A 102 -13.14 4.62 -2.35
C ALA A 102 -12.87 3.10 -2.30
N PHE A 103 -12.15 2.64 -1.27
CA PHE A 103 -11.74 1.25 -1.15
C PHE A 103 -12.50 0.54 -0.03
N LYS A 104 -13.12 -0.60 -0.35
CA LYS A 104 -13.86 -1.45 0.62
C LYS A 104 -12.94 -2.33 1.45
N ALA A 105 -11.85 -2.78 0.85
CA ALA A 105 -10.87 -3.64 1.50
C ALA A 105 -9.46 -3.27 1.04
N GLY A 106 -8.48 -3.40 1.93
CA GLY A 106 -7.07 -3.19 1.58
C GLY A 106 -6.14 -4.15 2.28
N VAL A 107 -5.04 -4.47 1.61
CA VAL A 107 -3.96 -5.29 2.17
C VAL A 107 -2.65 -4.53 2.10
N ALA A 108 -2.06 -4.25 3.25
CA ALA A 108 -0.77 -3.57 3.37
C ALA A 108 0.30 -4.55 3.86
N ILE A 109 1.29 -4.82 3.03
CA ILE A 109 2.35 -5.80 3.29
C ILE A 109 3.67 -5.06 3.52
N ALA A 110 4.32 -5.30 4.66
CA ALA A 110 5.64 -4.76 5.01
C ALA A 110 5.72 -3.24 4.76
N ALA A 111 4.70 -2.51 5.19
CA ALA A 111 4.52 -1.10 4.91
C ALA A 111 5.32 -0.19 5.86
N PRO A 112 6.07 0.81 5.38
CA PRO A 112 6.40 1.98 6.18
C PRO A 112 5.11 2.67 6.64
N THR A 113 5.04 3.12 7.87
CA THR A 113 3.85 3.78 8.42
C THR A 113 4.13 5.19 8.91
N ASP A 114 5.41 5.44 9.19
CA ASP A 114 5.94 6.78 9.45
C ASP A 114 7.37 6.86 8.90
N TRP A 115 7.68 7.91 8.18
CA TRP A 115 8.98 8.07 7.52
C TRP A 115 10.13 8.31 8.49
N ARG A 116 9.85 8.61 9.75
CA ARG A 116 10.86 8.64 10.82
C ARG A 116 11.36 7.25 11.21
N PHE A 117 10.66 6.19 10.82
CA PHE A 117 11.02 4.79 11.06
C PHE A 117 11.67 4.11 9.86
N TYR A 118 12.02 4.87 8.83
CA TYR A 118 12.69 4.35 7.65
C TYR A 118 14.09 4.95 7.51
N ASP A 119 14.94 4.31 6.67
CA ASP A 119 16.33 4.74 6.51
C ASP A 119 16.44 6.18 5.98
N SER A 120 17.51 6.88 6.40
CA SER A 120 17.73 8.28 6.06
C SER A 120 18.13 8.48 4.59
N VAL A 121 18.84 7.52 3.98
CA VAL A 121 19.30 7.63 2.58
C VAL A 121 18.10 7.71 1.63
N TYR A 122 17.08 6.90 1.86
CA TYR A 122 15.83 6.96 1.09
C TYR A 122 14.98 8.16 1.52
N THR A 123 14.69 8.25 2.82
CA THR A 123 13.71 9.20 3.35
C THR A 123 14.11 10.64 3.12
N GLU A 124 15.33 11.01 3.47
CA GLU A 124 15.78 12.40 3.36
C GLU A 124 15.94 12.88 1.91
N ARG A 125 16.16 11.97 0.96
CA ARG A 125 16.11 12.28 -0.47
C ARG A 125 14.77 12.87 -0.90
N PHE A 126 13.67 12.38 -0.35
CA PHE A 126 12.32 12.76 -0.74
C PHE A 126 11.66 13.73 0.24
N MET A 127 12.07 13.71 1.51
CA MET A 127 11.41 14.42 2.60
C MET A 127 12.30 15.45 3.31
N ARG A 128 13.61 15.48 3.04
CA ARG A 128 14.61 16.13 3.89
C ARG A 128 14.58 15.55 5.31
N THR A 129 15.23 16.24 6.27
CA THR A 129 15.18 15.83 7.67
C THR A 129 13.85 16.22 8.33
N PRO A 130 13.42 15.53 9.40
CA PRO A 130 12.24 15.92 10.17
C PRO A 130 12.30 17.35 10.73
N LYS A 131 13.51 17.84 11.02
CA LYS A 131 13.73 19.21 11.50
C LYS A 131 13.45 20.25 10.42
N GLU A 132 13.77 19.96 9.15
CA GLU A 132 13.58 20.87 8.03
C GLU A 132 12.17 20.81 7.45
N ASN A 133 11.47 19.69 7.61
CA ASN A 133 10.18 19.41 6.97
C ASN A 133 9.18 18.73 7.93
N GLY A 134 9.04 19.24 9.13
CA GLY A 134 8.14 18.65 10.14
C GLY A 134 6.71 18.45 9.64
N ASP A 135 6.14 19.45 8.96
CA ASP A 135 4.77 19.39 8.42
C ASP A 135 4.62 18.31 7.34
N GLY A 136 5.64 18.13 6.49
CA GLY A 136 5.64 17.08 5.50
C GLY A 136 5.63 15.68 6.13
N TYR A 137 6.45 15.47 7.17
CA TYR A 137 6.43 14.20 7.93
C TYR A 137 5.08 13.95 8.60
N GLN A 138 4.46 14.98 9.17
CA GLN A 138 3.12 14.88 9.75
C GLN A 138 2.08 14.49 8.70
N ALA A 139 2.08 15.15 7.55
CA ALA A 139 1.14 14.90 6.47
C ALA A 139 1.33 13.52 5.82
N SER A 140 2.56 13.02 5.79
CA SER A 140 2.95 11.74 5.17
C SER A 140 2.91 10.55 6.14
N SER A 141 2.53 10.75 7.41
CA SER A 141 2.42 9.68 8.39
C SER A 141 1.07 8.96 8.27
N ALA A 142 1.07 7.67 7.95
CA ALA A 142 -0.12 6.84 8.00
C ALA A 142 -0.64 6.70 9.45
N ILE A 143 0.26 6.67 10.44
CA ILE A 143 -0.08 6.64 11.87
C ILE A 143 -0.98 7.81 12.23
N ASN A 144 -0.64 9.03 11.81
CA ASN A 144 -1.43 10.23 12.08
C ASN A 144 -2.80 10.22 11.38
N ARG A 145 -3.00 9.32 10.43
CA ARG A 145 -4.24 9.16 9.66
C ARG A 145 -5.03 7.92 10.07
N ALA A 146 -4.55 7.12 11.02
CA ALA A 146 -5.17 5.86 11.41
C ALA A 146 -6.67 6.00 11.72
N SER A 147 -7.07 7.06 12.44
CA SER A 147 -8.48 7.32 12.76
C SER A 147 -9.39 7.62 11.56
N LYS A 148 -8.80 7.91 10.39
CA LYS A 148 -9.54 8.18 9.14
C LYS A 148 -9.68 6.95 8.24
N LEU A 149 -9.07 5.83 8.62
CA LEU A 149 -9.12 4.61 7.82
C LEU A 149 -10.56 4.14 7.62
N LYS A 150 -10.91 3.83 6.40
CA LYS A 150 -12.22 3.29 6.01
C LYS A 150 -12.06 1.96 5.28
N GLY A 151 -13.03 1.07 5.47
CA GLY A 151 -12.99 -0.26 4.87
C GLY A 151 -12.31 -1.31 5.75
N LYS A 152 -12.18 -2.52 5.23
CA LYS A 152 -11.54 -3.65 5.90
C LYS A 152 -10.04 -3.66 5.60
N LEU A 153 -9.22 -3.84 6.62
CA LEU A 153 -7.77 -3.83 6.48
C LEU A 153 -7.15 -5.14 6.93
N LEU A 154 -6.21 -5.66 6.14
CA LEU A 154 -5.29 -6.72 6.53
C LEU A 154 -3.86 -6.16 6.53
N LEU A 155 -3.22 -6.16 7.69
CA LEU A 155 -1.81 -5.81 7.85
C LEU A 155 -0.96 -7.08 7.87
N ILE A 156 0.10 -7.10 7.05
CA ILE A 156 1.03 -8.23 6.96
C ILE A 156 2.46 -7.74 7.16
N HIS A 157 3.25 -8.48 7.96
CA HIS A 157 4.65 -8.14 8.17
C HIS A 157 5.52 -9.36 8.44
N GLY A 158 6.81 -9.29 8.10
CA GLY A 158 7.81 -10.25 8.51
C GLY A 158 8.44 -9.83 9.84
N SER A 159 8.52 -10.72 10.84
CA SER A 159 9.05 -10.32 12.15
C SER A 159 10.56 -10.06 12.18
N ALA A 160 11.29 -10.47 11.16
CA ALA A 160 12.73 -10.22 10.98
C ALA A 160 12.98 -9.30 9.77
N ASP A 161 12.04 -8.39 9.47
CA ASP A 161 12.20 -7.40 8.41
C ASP A 161 13.27 -6.38 8.83
N ASP A 162 14.39 -6.41 8.12
CA ASP A 162 15.56 -5.57 8.33
C ASP A 162 15.60 -4.34 7.40
N ASN A 163 14.59 -4.19 6.55
CA ASN A 163 14.38 -3.04 5.68
C ASN A 163 13.31 -2.10 6.28
N VAL A 164 12.06 -2.57 6.30
CA VAL A 164 10.98 -1.88 7.00
C VAL A 164 10.77 -2.56 8.35
N HIS A 165 11.36 -2.01 9.40
CA HIS A 165 11.35 -2.62 10.72
C HIS A 165 9.93 -2.88 11.23
N LEU A 166 9.76 -3.99 11.95
CA LEU A 166 8.48 -4.40 12.55
C LEU A 166 7.82 -3.29 13.40
N GLN A 167 8.61 -2.34 13.89
CA GLN A 167 8.11 -1.15 14.58
C GLN A 167 7.01 -0.44 13.79
N ASN A 168 7.16 -0.31 12.47
CA ASN A 168 6.13 0.32 11.62
C ASN A 168 4.76 -0.36 11.76
N PHE A 169 4.74 -1.69 11.76
CA PHE A 169 3.54 -2.49 11.95
C PHE A 169 2.96 -2.32 13.35
N MET A 170 3.78 -2.36 14.39
CA MET A 170 3.35 -2.28 15.79
C MET A 170 2.76 -0.91 16.12
N GLU A 171 3.43 0.17 15.73
CA GLU A 171 2.98 1.54 15.97
C GLU A 171 1.68 1.87 15.22
N TYR A 172 1.54 1.38 13.99
CA TYR A 172 0.30 1.58 13.24
C TYR A 172 -0.85 0.75 13.81
N SER A 173 -0.58 -0.49 14.24
CA SER A 173 -1.56 -1.34 14.91
C SER A 173 -2.07 -0.70 16.18
N GLU A 174 -1.19 -0.14 17.01
CA GLU A 174 -1.56 0.59 18.22
C GLU A 174 -2.42 1.82 17.88
N ALA A 175 -2.05 2.59 16.86
CA ALA A 175 -2.84 3.76 16.44
C ALA A 175 -4.26 3.36 15.99
N LEU A 176 -4.44 2.23 15.31
CA LEU A 176 -5.76 1.70 14.94
C LEU A 176 -6.57 1.26 16.16
N VAL A 177 -5.91 0.60 17.13
CA VAL A 177 -6.56 0.21 18.40
C VAL A 177 -7.04 1.43 19.16
N GLN A 178 -6.21 2.45 19.31
CA GLN A 178 -6.58 3.70 19.98
C GLN A 178 -7.70 4.46 19.25
N ALA A 179 -7.79 4.30 17.92
CA ALA A 179 -8.90 4.84 17.11
C ALA A 179 -10.15 3.95 17.12
N ASN A 180 -10.15 2.82 17.84
CA ASN A 180 -11.23 1.82 17.88
C ASN A 180 -11.59 1.27 16.49
N ILE A 181 -10.60 1.07 15.63
CA ILE A 181 -10.76 0.51 14.28
C ILE A 181 -10.36 -0.97 14.31
N GLN A 182 -11.26 -1.83 13.84
CA GLN A 182 -11.00 -3.27 13.73
C GLN A 182 -10.24 -3.59 12.44
N PHE A 183 -9.25 -4.45 12.53
CA PHE A 183 -8.42 -4.88 11.41
C PHE A 183 -7.91 -6.30 11.61
N ASP A 184 -7.53 -6.96 10.52
CA ASP A 184 -6.89 -8.26 10.52
C ASP A 184 -5.38 -8.13 10.43
N THR A 185 -4.66 -9.11 10.97
CA THR A 185 -3.19 -9.15 10.93
C THR A 185 -2.65 -10.50 10.52
N GLN A 186 -1.44 -10.51 9.95
CA GLN A 186 -0.64 -11.70 9.74
C GLN A 186 0.84 -11.39 9.92
N ILE A 187 1.47 -11.94 10.93
CA ILE A 187 2.93 -11.88 11.11
C ILE A 187 3.55 -13.19 10.64
N TYR A 188 4.60 -13.07 9.83
CA TYR A 188 5.43 -14.19 9.39
C TYR A 188 6.70 -14.24 10.20
N THR A 189 6.77 -15.21 11.11
CA THR A 189 7.90 -15.38 12.05
C THR A 189 9.22 -15.63 11.31
N ASN A 190 10.25 -14.87 11.69
CA ASN A 190 11.60 -14.96 11.12
C ASN A 190 11.65 -14.78 9.59
N ARG A 191 10.72 -14.01 9.03
CA ARG A 191 10.76 -13.61 7.62
C ARG A 191 11.21 -12.16 7.51
N ASN A 192 12.07 -11.90 6.53
CA ASN A 192 12.55 -10.57 6.17
C ASN A 192 11.54 -9.82 5.29
N HIS A 193 11.96 -8.70 4.71
CA HIS A 193 11.11 -7.84 3.87
C HIS A 193 10.43 -8.54 2.69
N SER A 194 11.08 -9.57 2.13
CA SER A 194 10.54 -10.33 0.99
C SER A 194 9.53 -11.40 1.39
N ILE A 195 9.43 -11.77 2.67
CA ILE A 195 8.50 -12.77 3.22
C ILE A 195 8.44 -14.04 2.36
N PHE A 196 9.56 -14.76 2.26
CA PHE A 196 9.68 -15.96 1.46
C PHE A 196 10.33 -17.13 2.21
N GLY A 197 10.39 -18.30 1.56
CA GLY A 197 11.01 -19.53 2.07
C GLY A 197 9.99 -20.61 2.42
N GLY A 198 10.25 -21.83 1.95
CA GLY A 198 9.27 -22.94 2.05
C GLY A 198 7.91 -22.55 1.46
N ASN A 199 6.85 -22.82 2.18
CA ASN A 199 5.48 -22.49 1.75
C ASN A 199 5.05 -21.04 2.06
N THR A 200 5.94 -20.19 2.60
CA THR A 200 5.57 -18.87 3.12
C THR A 200 4.92 -17.98 2.05
N ARG A 201 5.49 -17.91 0.85
CA ARG A 201 4.96 -17.08 -0.23
C ARG A 201 3.57 -17.54 -0.69
N ASN A 202 3.40 -18.84 -0.85
CA ASN A 202 2.12 -19.41 -1.22
C ASN A 202 1.06 -19.15 -0.15
N HIS A 203 1.38 -19.36 1.13
CA HIS A 203 0.49 -19.04 2.24
C HIS A 203 0.11 -17.55 2.26
N LEU A 204 1.08 -16.66 2.04
CA LEU A 204 0.84 -15.21 2.00
C LEU A 204 -0.13 -14.83 0.88
N MET A 205 0.13 -15.27 -0.36
CA MET A 205 -0.72 -14.91 -1.50
C MET A 205 -2.13 -15.50 -1.37
N ASN A 206 -2.26 -16.72 -0.84
CA ASN A 206 -3.57 -17.29 -0.50
C ASN A 206 -4.29 -16.48 0.61
N ARG A 207 -3.56 -15.98 1.62
CA ARG A 207 -4.14 -15.12 2.67
C ARG A 207 -4.68 -13.83 2.09
N VAL A 208 -3.94 -13.21 1.16
CA VAL A 208 -4.36 -11.98 0.44
C VAL A 208 -5.60 -12.27 -0.42
N ALA A 209 -5.56 -13.32 -1.23
CA ALA A 209 -6.70 -13.71 -2.08
C ALA A 209 -7.96 -13.97 -1.25
N ASN A 210 -7.85 -14.79 -0.21
CA ASN A 210 -8.98 -15.11 0.67
C ASN A 210 -9.54 -13.89 1.38
N PHE A 211 -8.68 -12.94 1.78
CA PHE A 211 -9.15 -11.70 2.38
C PHE A 211 -10.01 -10.88 1.41
N PHE A 212 -9.61 -10.74 0.17
CA PHE A 212 -10.42 -10.05 -0.84
C PHE A 212 -11.70 -10.81 -1.18
N LEU A 213 -11.64 -12.14 -1.35
CA LEU A 213 -12.82 -12.96 -1.62
C LEU A 213 -13.89 -12.90 -0.50
N GLN A 214 -13.48 -12.60 0.73
CA GLN A 214 -14.40 -12.48 1.89
C GLN A 214 -14.92 -11.06 2.07
N ASN A 215 -14.24 -10.03 1.56
CA ASN A 215 -14.53 -8.63 1.88
C ASN A 215 -14.88 -7.76 0.66
N LEU A 216 -14.78 -8.29 -0.54
CA LEU A 216 -15.24 -7.72 -1.81
C LEU A 216 -16.26 -8.64 -2.46
#